data_b211a91c6843d5296058fd54a5171fba
#
_entry.id   b211a91c6843d5296058fd54a5171fba
#
_cell.length_a   1.000
_cell.length_b   1.000
_cell.length_c   1.000
_cell.angle_alpha   90.00
_cell.angle_beta   90.00
_cell.angle_gamma   90.00
#
_symmetry.space_group_name_H-M   'P 1'
#
loop_
_entity.id
_entity.type
_entity.pdbx_description
1 polymer ?
#
loop_
_entity_poly.entity_id
_entity_poly.type
_entity_poly.pdbx_seq_one_letter_code
_entity_poly.pdbx_strand_id
1 'polypeptide(L)'
;MKRKINKILRMIRNSFIEFLQRPVVVNASLSIDKTGEVYHSNWGDDINSFFLEAISLRPVVLYHECILAKLFKRDNYVVIGSTIDMLVNRQSIVWGAGLIQENPCNLVMPRKICAVRGPKTREVLLKHGIECPAIYGDPALLLPIYYRPRTRKKYKLGIIPHYTELSLLPEHLLNSEDVYVIRIQGYQHWLGFVEELNACEYIVS
;
A
#
# COMPACT_ATOMS: atom_id res chain seq x y z
N MET A 1 3.51 23.67 -15.56
CA MET A 1 2.36 24.44 -15.04
C MET A 1 1.15 23.54 -14.77
N LYS A 2 0.60 22.77 -15.72
CA LYS A 2 -0.56 21.86 -15.56
C LYS A 2 -0.47 20.91 -14.35
N ARG A 3 0.70 20.27 -14.10
CA ARG A 3 0.90 19.34 -12.96
C ARG A 3 0.70 20.01 -11.59
N LYS A 4 1.13 21.26 -11.42
CA LYS A 4 0.93 22.01 -10.17
C LYS A 4 -0.54 22.37 -9.97
N ILE A 5 -1.23 22.77 -11.04
CA ILE A 5 -2.67 23.11 -10.99
C ILE A 5 -3.49 21.86 -10.62
N ASN A 6 -3.26 20.73 -11.27
CA ASN A 6 -3.98 19.50 -10.96
C ASN A 6 -3.74 19.04 -9.51
N LYS A 7 -2.52 19.19 -8.98
CA LYS A 7 -2.23 18.92 -7.58
C LYS A 7 -3.05 19.81 -6.65
N ILE A 8 -3.12 21.12 -6.92
CA ILE A 8 -3.91 22.07 -6.13
C ILE A 8 -5.39 21.70 -6.17
N LEU A 9 -5.93 21.40 -7.35
CA LEU A 9 -7.33 21.01 -7.49
C LEU A 9 -7.65 19.74 -6.70
N ARG A 10 -6.75 18.73 -6.71
CA ARG A 10 -6.91 17.54 -5.87
C ARG A 10 -6.87 17.87 -4.38
N MET A 11 -5.93 18.74 -3.96
CA MET A 11 -5.84 19.16 -2.56
C MET A 11 -7.11 19.88 -2.09
N ILE A 12 -7.70 20.72 -2.94
CA ILE A 12 -8.97 21.39 -2.66
C ILE A 12 -10.09 20.36 -2.57
N ARG A 13 -10.20 19.46 -3.56
CA ARG A 13 -11.21 18.39 -3.57
C ARG A 13 -11.11 17.52 -2.31
N ASN A 14 -9.93 17.06 -1.96
CA ASN A 14 -9.71 16.21 -0.79
C ASN A 14 -10.05 16.93 0.52
N SER A 15 -9.73 18.23 0.60
CA SER A 15 -10.12 19.05 1.76
C SER A 15 -11.63 19.23 1.86
N PHE A 16 -12.32 19.35 0.73
CA PHE A 16 -13.78 19.41 0.69
C PHE A 16 -14.43 18.08 1.12
N ILE A 17 -13.90 16.95 0.64
CA ILE A 17 -14.30 15.61 1.08
C ILE A 17 -14.06 15.45 2.59
N GLU A 18 -12.93 15.93 3.11
CA GLU A 18 -12.61 15.86 4.54
C GLU A 18 -13.65 16.64 5.37
N PHE A 19 -14.01 17.81 4.92
CA PHE A 19 -14.99 18.65 5.62
C PHE A 19 -16.40 18.01 5.67
N LEU A 20 -16.85 17.45 4.54
CA LEU A 20 -18.22 16.93 4.41
C LEU A 20 -18.40 15.48 4.87
N GLN A 21 -17.41 14.61 4.61
CA GLN A 21 -17.62 13.16 4.69
C GLN A 21 -16.77 12.47 5.76
N ARG A 22 -15.91 13.22 6.48
CA ARG A 22 -14.99 12.66 7.49
C ARG A 22 -14.23 11.41 6.98
N PRO A 23 -13.47 11.53 5.91
CA PRO A 23 -12.79 10.40 5.28
C PRO A 23 -11.77 9.78 6.22
N VAL A 24 -11.30 8.59 5.86
CA VAL A 24 -10.08 8.02 6.42
C VAL A 24 -8.89 8.71 5.75
N VAL A 25 -8.00 9.28 6.55
CA VAL A 25 -6.77 9.91 6.04
C VAL A 25 -5.66 8.87 6.05
N VAL A 26 -5.21 8.43 4.89
CA VAL A 26 -4.11 7.47 4.76
C VAL A 26 -2.80 8.16 4.41
N ASN A 27 -1.73 7.75 5.03
CA ASN A 27 -0.37 8.15 4.65
C ASN A 27 0.30 6.94 3.98
N ALA A 28 0.21 6.88 2.67
CA ALA A 28 0.70 5.79 1.83
C ALA A 28 1.54 6.34 0.67
N SER A 29 2.47 5.51 0.19
CA SER A 29 3.32 5.82 -0.95
C SER A 29 2.57 5.51 -2.23
N LEU A 30 1.72 6.44 -2.69
CA LEU A 30 1.03 6.32 -3.96
C LEU A 30 1.69 7.20 -5.00
N SER A 31 2.00 6.61 -6.15
CA SER A 31 2.44 7.35 -7.32
C SER A 31 1.23 7.89 -8.07
N ILE A 32 1.21 9.20 -8.32
CA ILE A 32 0.12 9.87 -9.02
C ILE A 32 0.69 10.50 -10.29
N ASP A 33 0.05 10.23 -11.41
CA ASP A 33 0.44 10.72 -12.72
C ASP A 33 0.16 12.22 -12.92
N LYS A 34 0.40 12.72 -14.16
CA LYS A 34 0.16 14.13 -14.50
C LYS A 34 -1.32 14.50 -14.52
N THR A 35 -2.21 13.54 -14.70
CA THR A 35 -3.67 13.75 -14.74
C THR A 35 -4.28 13.73 -13.36
N GLY A 36 -3.61 13.12 -12.40
CA GLY A 36 -4.07 12.98 -11.02
C GLY A 36 -4.60 11.59 -10.70
N GLU A 37 -4.45 10.66 -11.62
CA GLU A 37 -4.79 9.27 -11.40
C GLU A 37 -3.62 8.51 -10.77
N VAL A 38 -3.94 7.44 -10.06
CA VAL A 38 -2.92 6.57 -9.46
C VAL A 38 -2.14 5.91 -10.61
N TYR A 39 -0.84 6.17 -10.63
CA TYR A 39 0.06 5.47 -11.55
C TYR A 39 0.43 4.13 -10.92
N HIS A 40 -0.04 3.06 -11.51
CA HIS A 40 0.12 1.69 -11.01
C HIS A 40 1.59 1.23 -11.00
N SER A 41 2.35 1.78 -10.06
CA SER A 41 3.79 1.56 -9.92
C SER A 41 4.13 0.38 -9.01
N ASN A 42 3.27 0.11 -8.03
CA ASN A 42 3.41 -1.01 -7.10
C ASN A 42 2.03 -1.35 -6.50
N TRP A 43 1.53 -2.53 -6.82
CA TRP A 43 0.22 -2.97 -6.35
C TRP A 43 0.10 -2.97 -4.82
N GLY A 44 1.16 -3.38 -4.11
CA GLY A 44 1.16 -3.41 -2.65
C GLY A 44 0.98 -2.03 -2.00
N ASP A 45 1.56 -0.98 -2.61
CA ASP A 45 1.36 0.39 -2.13
C ASP A 45 -0.01 0.93 -2.53
N ASP A 46 -0.44 0.66 -3.75
CA ASP A 46 -1.67 1.21 -4.33
C ASP A 46 -2.93 0.66 -3.65
N ILE A 47 -2.91 -0.57 -3.14
CA ILE A 47 -4.05 -1.21 -2.50
C ILE A 47 -4.49 -0.52 -1.19
N ASN A 48 -3.62 0.27 -0.56
CA ASN A 48 -3.94 0.95 0.70
C ASN A 48 -5.27 1.72 0.65
N SER A 49 -5.49 2.51 -0.39
CA SER A 49 -6.71 3.33 -0.51
C SER A 49 -7.95 2.45 -0.61
N PHE A 50 -7.93 1.49 -1.53
CA PHE A 50 -9.07 0.58 -1.74
C PHE A 50 -9.36 -0.25 -0.49
N PHE A 51 -8.34 -0.83 0.10
CA PHE A 51 -8.49 -1.71 1.25
C PHE A 51 -9.10 -0.95 2.44
N LEU A 52 -8.62 0.27 2.71
CA LEU A 52 -9.17 1.10 3.79
C LEU A 52 -10.61 1.57 3.50
N GLU A 53 -10.93 1.85 2.24
CA GLU A 53 -12.29 2.18 1.84
C GLU A 53 -13.24 0.99 2.04
N ALA A 54 -12.83 -0.20 1.63
CA ALA A 54 -13.60 -1.43 1.80
C ALA A 54 -13.86 -1.78 3.28
N ILE A 55 -12.87 -1.57 4.16
CA ILE A 55 -12.99 -1.86 5.60
C ILE A 55 -13.85 -0.81 6.30
N SER A 56 -13.59 0.48 6.02
CA SER A 56 -14.17 1.58 6.78
C SER A 56 -15.54 2.00 6.27
N LEU A 57 -15.90 1.64 5.04
CA LEU A 57 -17.08 2.11 4.31
C LEU A 57 -17.10 3.64 4.22
N ARG A 58 -15.94 4.27 4.20
CA ARG A 58 -15.74 5.72 4.16
C ARG A 58 -14.77 6.09 3.05
N PRO A 59 -14.92 7.27 2.44
CA PRO A 59 -13.94 7.77 1.49
C PRO A 59 -12.52 7.79 2.09
N VAL A 60 -11.52 7.56 1.26
CA VAL A 60 -10.12 7.61 1.65
C VAL A 60 -9.45 8.79 0.95
N VAL A 61 -8.67 9.57 1.70
CA VAL A 61 -7.86 10.67 1.17
C VAL A 61 -6.42 10.54 1.60
N LEU A 62 -5.51 10.96 0.72
CA LEU A 62 -4.07 10.92 1.02
C LEU A 62 -3.67 12.09 1.91
N TYR A 63 -2.97 11.81 3.01
CA TYR A 63 -2.50 12.81 3.96
C TYR A 63 -1.70 13.94 3.29
N HIS A 64 -0.77 13.59 2.40
CA HIS A 64 0.08 14.58 1.73
C HIS A 64 -0.67 15.44 0.69
N GLU A 65 -1.88 15.04 0.29
CA GLU A 65 -2.77 15.77 -0.61
C GLU A 65 -3.99 16.39 0.09
N CYS A 66 -4.04 16.36 1.42
CA CYS A 66 -5.12 16.96 2.19
C CYS A 66 -4.60 18.15 3.02
N ILE A 67 -5.05 19.37 2.71
CA ILE A 67 -4.62 20.60 3.39
C ILE A 67 -5.12 20.61 4.82
N LEU A 68 -6.40 20.29 5.00
CA LEU A 68 -7.03 20.34 6.32
C LEU A 68 -6.44 19.32 7.28
N ALA A 69 -6.13 18.10 6.80
CA ALA A 69 -5.49 17.08 7.60
C ALA A 69 -4.14 17.55 8.17
N LYS A 70 -3.36 18.28 7.37
CA LYS A 70 -2.08 18.87 7.82
C LYS A 70 -2.28 20.05 8.76
N LEU A 71 -3.19 20.97 8.41
CA LEU A 71 -3.43 22.17 9.19
C LEU A 71 -3.96 21.84 10.60
N PHE A 72 -4.93 20.93 10.68
CA PHE A 72 -5.54 20.50 11.92
C PHE A 72 -4.85 19.32 12.59
N LYS A 73 -3.67 18.91 12.10
CA LYS A 73 -2.90 17.77 12.65
C LYS A 73 -3.77 16.54 12.88
N ARG A 74 -4.56 16.18 11.85
CA ARG A 74 -5.47 15.03 11.90
C ARG A 74 -4.72 13.73 11.99
N ASP A 75 -5.32 12.76 12.64
CA ASP A 75 -4.84 11.38 12.61
C ASP A 75 -4.76 10.88 11.19
N ASN A 76 -3.69 10.16 10.89
CA ASN A 76 -3.48 9.51 9.61
C ASN A 76 -2.99 8.08 9.82
N TYR A 77 -3.35 7.19 8.90
CA TYR A 77 -3.07 5.77 9.02
C TYR A 77 -1.92 5.36 8.10
N VAL A 78 -0.98 4.59 8.63
CA VAL A 78 0.11 3.93 7.89
C VAL A 78 -0.12 2.44 8.02
N VAL A 79 -0.49 1.76 6.91
CA VAL A 79 -1.11 0.44 6.98
C VAL A 79 -0.32 -0.61 6.22
N ILE A 80 -0.29 -0.59 4.90
CA ILE A 80 0.39 -1.59 4.08
C ILE A 80 1.67 -1.00 3.51
N GLY A 81 2.75 -1.77 3.51
CA GLY A 81 4.04 -1.38 2.94
C GLY A 81 5.16 -1.27 3.97
N SER A 82 6.39 -1.13 3.47
CA SER A 82 7.61 -0.92 4.27
C SER A 82 7.92 0.57 4.38
N THR A 83 7.04 1.33 5.02
CA THR A 83 6.98 2.79 4.89
C THR A 83 7.05 3.57 6.21
N ILE A 84 7.29 2.89 7.34
CA ILE A 84 7.31 3.55 8.65
C ILE A 84 8.37 4.65 8.70
N ASP A 85 9.57 4.38 8.22
CA ASP A 85 10.71 5.31 8.20
C ASP A 85 10.50 6.51 7.29
N MET A 86 9.63 6.40 6.28
CA MET A 86 9.40 7.45 5.31
C MET A 86 8.12 8.27 5.57
N LEU A 87 7.07 7.64 6.07
CA LEU A 87 5.72 8.22 6.09
C LEU A 87 5.21 8.55 7.48
N VAL A 88 5.73 7.92 8.53
CA VAL A 88 5.24 8.15 9.89
C VAL A 88 5.52 9.59 10.35
N ASN A 89 4.51 10.20 10.93
CA ASN A 89 4.59 11.48 11.62
C ASN A 89 3.92 11.36 13.01
N ARG A 90 3.97 12.43 13.80
CA ARG A 90 3.44 12.44 15.19
C ARG A 90 1.93 12.19 15.30
N GLN A 91 1.19 12.31 14.23
CA GLN A 91 -0.25 12.04 14.15
C GLN A 91 -0.56 10.66 13.56
N SER A 92 0.47 9.91 13.17
CA SER A 92 0.29 8.61 12.52
C SER A 92 -0.17 7.53 13.50
N ILE A 93 -1.12 6.73 13.03
CA ILE A 93 -1.54 5.48 13.64
C ILE A 93 -1.02 4.36 12.74
N VAL A 94 -0.08 3.56 13.24
CA VAL A 94 0.54 2.46 12.51
C VAL A 94 -0.27 1.19 12.74
N TRP A 95 -0.68 0.54 11.65
CA TRP A 95 -1.39 -0.73 11.70
C TRP A 95 -0.88 -1.68 10.63
N GLY A 96 0.15 -2.47 10.96
CA GLY A 96 0.69 -3.53 10.13
C GLY A 96 1.81 -3.13 9.17
N ALA A 97 2.12 -1.85 9.02
CA ALA A 97 3.25 -1.40 8.22
C ALA A 97 4.60 -1.92 8.76
N GLY A 98 5.59 -1.96 7.88
CA GLY A 98 6.96 -2.35 8.20
C GLY A 98 7.98 -1.25 7.94
N LEU A 99 9.24 -1.59 8.20
CA LEU A 99 10.42 -0.81 7.83
C LEU A 99 11.08 -1.43 6.59
N ILE A 100 11.69 -0.60 5.75
CA ILE A 100 12.49 -1.06 4.62
C ILE A 100 13.94 -1.32 5.04
N GLN A 101 14.44 -0.55 6.00
CA GLN A 101 15.83 -0.60 6.47
C GLN A 101 15.94 -1.13 7.90
N GLU A 102 17.01 -1.86 8.19
CA GLU A 102 17.31 -2.32 9.55
C GLU A 102 17.86 -1.21 10.45
N ASN A 103 18.48 -0.19 9.85
CA ASN A 103 19.06 0.96 10.56
C ASN A 103 18.55 2.29 9.97
N PRO A 104 17.29 2.64 10.20
CA PRO A 104 16.74 3.90 9.72
C PRO A 104 17.34 5.09 10.49
N CYS A 105 17.75 6.14 9.77
CA CYS A 105 18.41 7.31 10.37
C CYS A 105 17.44 8.21 11.16
N ASN A 106 16.19 8.29 10.78
CA ASN A 106 15.22 9.26 11.33
C ASN A 106 13.86 8.63 11.55
N LEU A 107 13.66 7.95 12.67
CA LEU A 107 12.34 7.49 13.06
C LEU A 107 11.61 8.57 13.84
N VAL A 108 10.38 8.83 13.45
CA VAL A 108 9.47 9.73 14.16
C VAL A 108 8.56 8.89 15.04
N MET A 109 8.41 9.27 16.31
CA MET A 109 7.44 8.63 17.20
C MET A 109 6.03 8.87 16.70
N PRO A 110 5.27 7.81 16.36
CA PRO A 110 3.86 7.93 15.95
C PRO A 110 2.97 8.24 17.15
N ARG A 111 1.75 8.65 16.88
CA ARG A 111 0.71 8.78 17.92
C ARG A 111 0.39 7.44 18.56
N LYS A 112 0.31 6.37 17.75
CA LYS A 112 -0.01 5.03 18.20
C LYS A 112 0.54 3.97 17.25
N ILE A 113 0.99 2.85 17.80
CA ILE A 113 1.25 1.62 17.05
C ILE A 113 0.24 0.57 17.51
N CYS A 114 -0.61 0.09 16.61
CA CYS A 114 -1.58 -0.96 16.88
C CYS A 114 -0.98 -2.35 16.59
N ALA A 115 -0.24 -2.46 15.50
CA ALA A 115 0.48 -3.65 15.06
C ALA A 115 1.58 -3.24 14.08
N VAL A 116 2.56 -4.10 13.87
CA VAL A 116 3.60 -3.96 12.86
C VAL A 116 3.67 -5.23 12.01
N ARG A 117 4.24 -5.14 10.81
CA ARG A 117 4.28 -6.27 9.88
C ARG A 117 4.98 -7.51 10.45
N GLY A 118 6.05 -7.33 11.24
CA GLY A 118 6.79 -8.46 11.79
C GLY A 118 7.71 -8.11 12.96
N PRO A 119 8.31 -9.13 13.59
CA PRO A 119 9.16 -8.95 14.77
C PRO A 119 10.39 -8.10 14.50
N LYS A 120 11.02 -8.19 13.32
CA LYS A 120 12.18 -7.35 12.97
C LYS A 120 11.84 -5.86 12.99
N THR A 121 10.67 -5.47 12.47
CA THR A 121 10.20 -4.08 12.56
C THR A 121 10.07 -3.63 14.02
N ARG A 122 9.49 -4.48 14.88
CA ARG A 122 9.35 -4.19 16.30
C ARG A 122 10.70 -4.01 17.00
N GLU A 123 11.67 -4.90 16.73
CA GLU A 123 13.03 -4.79 17.30
C GLU A 123 13.69 -3.47 16.96
N VAL A 124 13.61 -3.04 15.72
CA VAL A 124 14.17 -1.74 15.27
C VAL A 124 13.49 -0.59 15.99
N LEU A 125 12.16 -0.59 16.09
CA LEU A 125 11.42 0.47 16.81
C LEU A 125 11.81 0.54 18.27
N LEU A 126 11.91 -0.60 18.97
CA LEU A 126 12.32 -0.66 20.37
C LEU A 126 13.76 -0.16 20.58
N LYS A 127 14.70 -0.50 19.69
CA LYS A 127 16.09 0.03 19.72
C LYS A 127 16.14 1.55 19.61
N HIS A 128 15.16 2.16 18.95
CA HIS A 128 15.03 3.61 18.82
C HIS A 128 14.14 4.26 19.91
N GLY A 129 13.79 3.50 20.96
CA GLY A 129 12.99 4.01 22.08
C GLY A 129 11.50 4.20 21.74
N ILE A 130 11.02 3.61 20.66
CA ILE A 130 9.61 3.67 20.26
C ILE A 130 8.89 2.41 20.77
N GLU A 131 7.96 2.59 21.70
CA GLU A 131 7.15 1.51 22.21
C GLU A 131 6.29 0.87 21.10
N CYS A 132 6.33 -0.46 21.03
CA CYS A 132 5.64 -1.23 20.01
C CYS A 132 5.07 -2.52 20.59
N PRO A 133 3.76 -2.78 20.45
CA PRO A 133 3.15 -4.01 20.92
C PRO A 133 3.69 -5.22 20.13
N ALA A 134 3.68 -6.41 20.77
CA ALA A 134 4.05 -7.65 20.10
C ALA A 134 2.87 -8.21 19.29
N ILE A 135 2.28 -7.39 18.43
CA ILE A 135 1.17 -7.74 17.54
C ILE A 135 1.68 -7.61 16.10
N TYR A 136 1.59 -8.69 15.34
CA TYR A 136 2.18 -8.80 14.02
C TYR A 136 1.15 -9.18 12.96
N GLY A 137 1.34 -8.68 11.76
CA GLY A 137 0.58 -9.03 10.57
C GLY A 137 0.54 -7.89 9.56
N ASP A 138 0.50 -8.27 8.29
CA ASP A 138 0.22 -7.34 7.21
C ASP A 138 -1.28 -7.31 6.97
N PRO A 139 -1.95 -6.14 7.06
CA PRO A 139 -3.39 -6.04 6.83
C PRO A 139 -3.83 -6.51 5.44
N ALA A 140 -2.94 -6.56 4.46
CA ALA A 140 -3.25 -7.13 3.14
C ALA A 140 -3.71 -8.60 3.22
N LEU A 141 -3.32 -9.33 4.26
CA LEU A 141 -3.79 -10.70 4.51
C LEU A 141 -5.30 -10.80 4.76
N LEU A 142 -5.95 -9.69 5.09
CA LEU A 142 -7.40 -9.61 5.28
C LEU A 142 -8.15 -9.43 3.95
N LEU A 143 -7.44 -9.16 2.85
CA LEU A 143 -8.07 -8.91 1.55
C LEU A 143 -9.06 -9.99 1.12
N PRO A 144 -8.81 -11.31 1.32
CA PRO A 144 -9.76 -12.35 0.93
C PRO A 144 -11.12 -12.30 1.66
N ILE A 145 -11.22 -11.53 2.76
CA ILE A 145 -12.49 -11.30 3.44
C ILE A 145 -13.35 -10.30 2.66
N TYR A 146 -12.72 -9.32 2.02
CA TYR A 146 -13.38 -8.23 1.31
C TYR A 146 -13.51 -8.48 -0.19
N TYR A 147 -12.56 -9.22 -0.75
CA TYR A 147 -12.57 -9.57 -2.17
C TYR A 147 -12.03 -10.99 -2.39
N ARG A 148 -12.90 -11.84 -2.92
CA ARG A 148 -12.57 -13.22 -3.31
C ARG A 148 -13.06 -13.47 -4.73
N PRO A 149 -12.20 -13.35 -5.76
CA PRO A 149 -12.60 -13.57 -7.15
C PRO A 149 -12.99 -15.03 -7.39
N ARG A 150 -13.97 -15.21 -8.25
CA ARG A 150 -14.39 -16.54 -8.75
C ARG A 150 -13.70 -16.80 -10.10
N THR A 151 -12.38 -16.91 -10.10
CA THR A 151 -11.58 -17.10 -11.30
C THR A 151 -11.32 -18.59 -11.51
N ARG A 152 -11.54 -19.08 -12.74
CA ARG A 152 -11.15 -20.44 -13.09
C ARG A 152 -9.64 -20.54 -13.15
N LYS A 153 -9.06 -21.63 -12.59
CA LYS A 153 -7.63 -21.94 -12.73
C LYS A 153 -7.28 -22.14 -14.19
N LYS A 154 -6.31 -21.41 -14.68
CA LYS A 154 -5.83 -21.40 -16.06
C LYS A 154 -4.37 -21.82 -16.16
N TYR A 155 -3.59 -21.50 -15.14
CA TYR A 155 -2.16 -21.73 -15.12
C TYR A 155 -1.78 -22.56 -13.90
N LYS A 156 -0.80 -23.40 -14.06
CA LYS A 156 -0.26 -24.22 -12.98
C LYS A 156 0.60 -23.38 -12.04
N LEU A 157 1.40 -22.49 -12.60
CA LEU A 157 2.34 -21.65 -11.84
C LEU A 157 2.20 -20.17 -12.22
N GLY A 158 2.00 -19.34 -11.22
CA GLY A 158 2.16 -17.88 -11.30
C GLY A 158 3.49 -17.47 -10.70
N ILE A 159 4.26 -16.67 -11.42
CA ILE A 159 5.52 -16.11 -10.94
C ILE A 159 5.36 -14.60 -10.77
N ILE A 160 5.68 -14.09 -9.57
CA ILE A 160 5.67 -12.65 -9.27
C ILE A 160 7.12 -12.21 -9.08
N PRO A 161 7.86 -11.90 -10.13
CA PRO A 161 9.23 -11.42 -10.00
C PRO A 161 9.26 -10.00 -9.48
N HIS A 162 10.33 -9.64 -8.77
CA HIS A 162 10.64 -8.24 -8.56
C HIS A 162 10.86 -7.56 -9.93
N TYR A 163 10.47 -6.29 -10.08
CA TYR A 163 10.53 -5.60 -11.38
C TYR A 163 11.94 -5.54 -11.98
N THR A 164 12.99 -5.61 -11.15
CA THR A 164 14.40 -5.69 -11.59
C THR A 164 14.81 -7.09 -12.06
N GLU A 165 14.02 -8.12 -11.77
CA GLU A 165 14.34 -9.53 -12.05
C GLU A 165 13.59 -10.09 -13.26
N LEU A 166 12.68 -9.29 -13.86
CA LEU A 166 11.90 -9.73 -15.03
C LEU A 166 12.79 -10.22 -16.18
N SER A 167 13.91 -9.55 -16.41
CA SER A 167 14.87 -9.91 -17.47
C SER A 167 15.72 -11.13 -17.14
N LEU A 168 15.68 -11.61 -15.90
CA LEU A 168 16.44 -12.77 -15.44
C LEU A 168 15.63 -14.07 -15.52
N LEU A 169 14.33 -13.96 -15.83
CA LEU A 169 13.49 -15.16 -15.95
C LEU A 169 13.94 -16.02 -17.14
N PRO A 170 14.14 -17.33 -16.95
CA PRO A 170 14.51 -18.23 -18.02
C PRO A 170 13.46 -18.30 -19.13
N GLU A 171 13.90 -18.32 -20.39
CA GLU A 171 13.02 -18.36 -21.57
C GLU A 171 12.05 -19.55 -21.56
N HIS A 172 12.47 -20.70 -21.08
CA HIS A 172 11.60 -21.89 -21.01
C HIS A 172 10.41 -21.68 -20.06
N LEU A 173 10.53 -20.86 -19.02
CA LEU A 173 9.39 -20.48 -18.17
C LEU A 173 8.48 -19.47 -18.86
N LEU A 174 9.05 -18.50 -19.58
CA LEU A 174 8.28 -17.48 -20.31
C LEU A 174 7.47 -18.07 -21.47
N ASN A 175 7.96 -19.16 -22.08
CA ASN A 175 7.33 -19.84 -23.22
C ASN A 175 6.41 -20.99 -22.81
N SER A 176 6.25 -21.28 -21.52
CA SER A 176 5.39 -22.37 -21.02
C SER A 176 3.93 -21.91 -20.93
N GLU A 177 3.01 -22.67 -21.50
CA GLU A 177 1.57 -22.44 -21.38
C GLU A 177 1.04 -22.62 -19.95
N ASP A 178 1.76 -23.36 -19.11
CA ASP A 178 1.42 -23.62 -17.71
C ASP A 178 1.89 -22.48 -16.77
N VAL A 179 2.72 -21.55 -17.26
CA VAL A 179 3.31 -20.47 -16.45
C VAL A 179 2.75 -19.13 -16.84
N TYR A 180 2.41 -18.32 -15.84
CA TYR A 180 1.98 -16.94 -16.02
C TYR A 180 2.84 -15.98 -15.19
N VAL A 181 3.39 -14.97 -15.83
CA VAL A 181 4.18 -13.93 -15.15
C VAL A 181 3.26 -12.79 -14.74
N ILE A 182 3.04 -12.66 -13.43
CA ILE A 182 2.19 -11.64 -12.83
C ILE A 182 3.05 -10.43 -12.50
N ARG A 183 2.69 -9.27 -13.01
CA ARG A 183 3.47 -8.04 -12.82
C ARG A 183 2.85 -7.18 -11.71
N ILE A 184 3.67 -6.82 -10.72
CA ILE A 184 3.28 -5.88 -9.65
C ILE A 184 3.21 -4.42 -10.13
N GLN A 185 3.73 -4.14 -11.32
CA GLN A 185 3.72 -2.83 -11.97
C GLN A 185 2.93 -2.87 -13.27
N GLY A 186 2.29 -1.75 -13.62
CA GLY A 186 1.58 -1.61 -14.89
C GLY A 186 0.30 -2.44 -15.01
N TYR A 187 -0.22 -2.96 -13.91
CA TYR A 187 -1.52 -3.60 -13.87
C TYR A 187 -2.63 -2.56 -14.16
N GLN A 188 -3.70 -2.97 -14.81
CA GLN A 188 -4.77 -2.04 -15.21
C GLN A 188 -5.68 -1.66 -14.04
N HIS A 189 -5.99 -2.62 -13.19
CA HIS A 189 -6.87 -2.44 -12.03
C HIS A 189 -6.46 -3.40 -10.91
N TRP A 190 -6.48 -2.92 -9.65
CA TRP A 190 -6.05 -3.71 -8.50
C TRP A 190 -6.79 -5.05 -8.35
N LEU A 191 -8.08 -5.13 -8.75
CA LEU A 191 -8.84 -6.39 -8.80
C LEU A 191 -8.26 -7.36 -9.82
N GLY A 192 -7.87 -6.88 -11.01
CA GLY A 192 -7.28 -7.70 -12.06
C GLY A 192 -6.03 -8.42 -11.59
N PHE A 193 -5.18 -7.74 -10.81
CA PHE A 193 -4.01 -8.39 -10.20
C PHE A 193 -4.41 -9.57 -9.29
N VAL A 194 -5.45 -9.41 -8.47
CA VAL A 194 -5.95 -10.49 -7.60
C VAL A 194 -6.59 -11.62 -8.41
N GLU A 195 -7.25 -11.30 -9.52
CA GLU A 195 -7.80 -12.29 -10.44
C GLU A 195 -6.71 -13.09 -11.14
N GLU A 196 -5.60 -12.44 -11.55
CA GLU A 196 -4.41 -13.12 -12.10
C GLU A 196 -3.79 -14.07 -11.08
N LEU A 197 -3.61 -13.62 -9.83
CA LEU A 197 -3.16 -14.50 -8.73
C LEU A 197 -4.06 -15.72 -8.59
N ASN A 198 -5.36 -15.51 -8.62
CA ASN A 198 -6.34 -16.57 -8.39
C ASN A 198 -6.48 -17.50 -9.61
N ALA A 199 -6.05 -17.08 -10.79
CA ALA A 199 -6.02 -17.91 -12.00
C ALA A 199 -4.88 -18.94 -12.00
N CYS A 200 -3.92 -18.84 -11.08
CA CYS A 200 -2.82 -19.78 -10.93
C CYS A 200 -3.08 -20.77 -9.80
N GLU A 201 -2.64 -22.03 -9.94
CA GLU A 201 -2.73 -23.03 -8.88
C GLU A 201 -1.72 -22.77 -7.78
N TYR A 202 -0.48 -22.48 -8.18
CA TYR A 202 0.64 -22.15 -7.30
C TYR A 202 1.19 -20.77 -7.62
N ILE A 203 1.72 -20.10 -6.59
CA ILE A 203 2.37 -18.79 -6.73
C ILE A 203 3.76 -18.87 -6.13
N VAL A 204 4.73 -18.29 -6.84
CA VAL A 204 6.12 -18.06 -6.38
C VAL A 204 6.42 -16.58 -6.51
N SER A 205 7.03 -15.99 -5.46
CA SER A 205 7.40 -14.58 -5.38
C SER A 205 8.75 -14.44 -4.68
#